data_7d2ae970343097887f738e3c704f3a85
#
_entry.id   7d2ae970343097887f738e3c704f3a85
#
_cell.length_a   1.000
_cell.length_b   1.000
_cell.length_c   1.000
_cell.angle_alpha   90.00
_cell.angle_beta   90.00
_cell.angle_gamma   90.00
#
_symmetry.space_group_name_H-M   'P 1'
#
loop_
_entity.id
_entity.type
_entity.pdbx_description
1 polymer ?
#
loop_
_entity_poly.entity_id
_entity_poly.type
_entity_poly.pdbx_seq_one_letter_code
_entity_poly.pdbx_strand_id
1 'polypeptide(L)'
;MSMAACFLLPSSAQEKLKVGGTEREYKIYVPKDLGAKRPLLISCHGMNQDAAYQMGMLDIKSVADTAKFVTVFPEGISKSWDITGNRDINFILAIIDEMVEKYDIDRGRVYLSGFSMGGMFTYHAMNKIADRIAAFAPISGYPMGGATASPNVRPIPIIHTHGTSDDVVTFANVQKNLNVWIKHNGCPETAEVTKRYRNAAHITRHVWGPGNDDVEVVLMEMANKGHWISNDNGVKTGDEIWRFCSRYSIEAAGPVEKPQILPDERFASLEEAEGKTFSIVNEAEGKALFGSDAQNLGYEDYSTAFDDNNSGYLFRLEQSDVAGGYLFRLITPDNQEYNIWGKPGYLNAQPLETGWCCFILGLTNGNGEDFENGAVWNIDYADGKGFTLKNVGTGKYLKNASNANHDEPTYFSFCTLATTTAIHDITITKPHHSALYDLQGRRVDESTLRPGIYIKNGRKVVKKK
;
A
#
# COMPACT_ATOMS: atom_id res chain seq x y z
N MET A 1 -10.06 -17.71 36.84
CA MET A 1 -10.22 -16.29 36.63
C MET A 1 -11.21 -16.10 35.48
N SER A 2 -12.40 -15.60 35.80
CA SER A 2 -13.48 -15.39 34.82
C SER A 2 -13.13 -14.18 33.97
N MET A 3 -12.90 -14.37 32.66
CA MET A 3 -12.86 -13.26 31.71
C MET A 3 -14.26 -12.68 31.60
N ALA A 4 -14.46 -11.49 32.13
CA ALA A 4 -15.69 -10.74 31.91
C ALA A 4 -15.76 -10.39 30.43
N ALA A 5 -16.69 -10.98 29.69
CA ALA A 5 -17.03 -10.56 28.35
C ALA A 5 -17.58 -9.12 28.42
N CYS A 6 -16.79 -8.15 27.98
CA CYS A 6 -17.23 -6.79 27.85
C CYS A 6 -18.20 -6.74 26.66
N PHE A 7 -19.51 -6.68 26.95
CA PHE A 7 -20.54 -6.48 25.93
C PHE A 7 -20.42 -5.05 25.39
N LEU A 8 -19.70 -4.89 24.28
CA LEU A 8 -19.63 -3.62 23.57
C LEU A 8 -20.99 -3.37 22.90
N LEU A 9 -21.59 -2.22 23.19
CA LEU A 9 -22.73 -1.69 22.42
C LEU A 9 -22.28 -1.37 21.00
N PRO A 10 -23.18 -1.46 19.98
CA PRO A 10 -22.81 -1.05 18.63
C PRO A 10 -22.33 0.40 18.69
N SER A 11 -21.08 0.61 18.28
CA SER A 11 -20.43 1.92 18.37
C SER A 11 -20.17 2.46 16.98
N SER A 12 -20.64 3.70 16.72
CA SER A 12 -20.18 4.52 15.61
C SER A 12 -19.36 5.65 16.21
N ALA A 13 -18.05 5.58 16.08
CA ALA A 13 -17.12 6.53 16.66
C ALA A 13 -16.25 7.19 15.58
N GLN A 14 -15.75 8.38 15.88
CA GLN A 14 -14.62 8.98 15.19
C GLN A 14 -13.37 8.68 16.02
N GLU A 15 -12.40 8.07 15.38
CA GLU A 15 -11.15 7.63 15.98
C GLU A 15 -9.98 8.34 15.32
N LYS A 16 -8.84 8.34 15.97
CA LYS A 16 -7.61 8.96 15.49
C LYS A 16 -6.47 7.96 15.53
N LEU A 17 -5.62 8.04 14.53
CA LEU A 17 -4.44 7.19 14.37
C LEU A 17 -3.26 8.02 13.88
N LYS A 18 -2.11 7.91 14.50
CA LYS A 18 -0.91 8.61 14.06
C LYS A 18 -0.16 7.77 13.02
N VAL A 19 0.00 8.31 11.80
CA VAL A 19 0.66 7.65 10.68
C VAL A 19 1.63 8.62 10.03
N GLY A 20 2.89 8.24 9.87
CA GLY A 20 3.92 9.11 9.27
C GLY A 20 4.07 10.46 9.97
N GLY A 21 3.98 10.48 11.32
CA GLY A 21 4.01 11.73 12.10
C GLY A 21 2.72 12.56 12.04
N THR A 22 1.78 12.24 11.15
CA THR A 22 0.52 12.95 10.94
C THR A 22 -0.63 12.28 11.66
N GLU A 23 -1.43 13.03 12.40
CA GLU A 23 -2.69 12.54 12.97
C GLU A 23 -3.71 12.37 11.84
N ARG A 24 -4.22 11.14 11.66
CA ARG A 24 -5.25 10.79 10.69
C ARG A 24 -6.52 10.40 11.42
N GLU A 25 -7.65 10.66 10.80
CA GLU A 25 -8.95 10.37 11.37
C GLU A 25 -9.70 9.34 10.55
N TYR A 26 -10.55 8.56 11.19
CA TYR A 26 -11.48 7.65 10.53
C TYR A 26 -12.76 7.49 11.34
N LYS A 27 -13.84 7.11 10.68
CA LYS A 27 -15.06 6.65 11.34
C LYS A 27 -15.11 5.13 11.30
N ILE A 28 -15.62 4.57 12.40
CA ILE A 28 -15.75 3.12 12.54
C ILE A 28 -17.19 2.75 12.91
N TYR A 29 -17.64 1.63 12.44
CA TYR A 29 -18.83 0.95 12.93
C TYR A 29 -18.49 -0.48 13.33
N VAL A 30 -18.76 -0.80 14.58
CA VAL A 30 -18.54 -2.13 15.15
C VAL A 30 -19.90 -2.71 15.53
N PRO A 31 -20.31 -3.84 14.95
CA PRO A 31 -21.54 -4.53 15.33
C PRO A 31 -21.53 -4.98 16.78
N LYS A 32 -22.71 -5.00 17.41
CA LYS A 32 -22.86 -5.64 18.71
C LYS A 32 -22.53 -7.14 18.59
N ASP A 33 -21.88 -7.69 19.61
CA ASP A 33 -21.52 -9.12 19.68
C ASP A 33 -20.72 -9.57 18.44
N LEU A 34 -19.67 -8.81 18.09
CA LEU A 34 -18.85 -9.01 16.90
C LEU A 34 -18.24 -10.43 16.83
N GLY A 35 -17.73 -10.96 17.96
CA GLY A 35 -16.97 -12.21 18.01
C GLY A 35 -15.54 -12.08 17.47
N ALA A 36 -14.76 -13.16 17.55
CA ALA A 36 -13.37 -13.22 17.14
C ALA A 36 -13.20 -13.50 15.64
N LYS A 37 -12.04 -13.13 15.10
CA LYS A 37 -11.62 -13.41 13.71
C LYS A 37 -12.68 -12.99 12.69
N ARG A 38 -13.12 -11.74 12.77
CA ARG A 38 -14.15 -11.19 11.89
C ARG A 38 -13.54 -10.41 10.71
N PRO A 39 -14.28 -10.31 9.61
CA PRO A 39 -13.82 -9.52 8.47
C PRO A 39 -13.78 -8.02 8.75
N LEU A 40 -13.01 -7.31 7.94
CA LEU A 40 -12.92 -5.85 7.89
C LEU A 40 -13.27 -5.34 6.50
N LEU A 41 -14.16 -4.38 6.39
CA LEU A 41 -14.37 -3.60 5.17
C LEU A 41 -13.93 -2.15 5.38
N ILE A 42 -13.01 -1.67 4.56
CA ILE A 42 -12.57 -0.27 4.53
C ILE A 42 -13.19 0.39 3.30
N SER A 43 -13.79 1.57 3.44
CA SER A 43 -14.42 2.29 2.32
C SER A 43 -14.05 3.76 2.28
N CYS A 44 -13.36 4.16 1.20
CA CYS A 44 -12.80 5.49 0.99
C CYS A 44 -13.81 6.42 0.30
N HIS A 45 -13.92 7.66 0.77
CA HIS A 45 -14.83 8.68 0.22
C HIS A 45 -14.36 9.26 -1.12
N GLY A 46 -15.23 9.97 -1.83
CA GLY A 46 -14.87 10.73 -3.03
C GLY A 46 -14.15 12.05 -2.70
N MET A 47 -13.57 12.69 -3.73
CA MET A 47 -12.93 14.00 -3.60
C MET A 47 -13.90 15.04 -3.05
N ASN A 48 -13.42 15.89 -2.12
CA ASN A 48 -14.20 16.92 -1.40
C ASN A 48 -15.32 16.37 -0.50
N GLN A 49 -15.39 15.06 -0.30
CA GLN A 49 -16.27 14.40 0.67
C GLN A 49 -15.49 14.05 1.94
N ASP A 50 -16.14 13.34 2.87
CA ASP A 50 -15.56 12.93 4.14
C ASP A 50 -16.03 11.53 4.56
N ALA A 51 -15.45 11.01 5.63
CA ALA A 51 -15.75 9.70 6.18
C ALA A 51 -17.23 9.54 6.59
N ALA A 52 -17.83 10.59 7.11
CA ALA A 52 -19.25 10.58 7.52
C ALA A 52 -20.18 10.43 6.32
N TYR A 53 -19.88 11.17 5.25
CA TYR A 53 -20.62 11.08 4.00
C TYR A 53 -20.53 9.68 3.38
N GLN A 54 -19.32 9.12 3.30
CA GLN A 54 -19.13 7.76 2.77
C GLN A 54 -19.87 6.70 3.60
N MET A 55 -19.82 6.80 4.93
CA MET A 55 -20.57 5.93 5.84
C MET A 55 -22.08 5.98 5.59
N GLY A 56 -22.62 7.19 5.41
CA GLY A 56 -24.03 7.38 5.12
C GLY A 56 -24.45 6.87 3.75
N MET A 57 -23.64 7.15 2.73
CA MET A 57 -23.96 6.78 1.34
C MET A 57 -23.81 5.28 1.05
N LEU A 58 -22.84 4.61 1.67
CA LEU A 58 -22.67 3.16 1.49
C LEU A 58 -23.77 2.36 2.20
N ASP A 59 -24.32 2.90 3.28
CA ASP A 59 -25.47 2.34 4.05
C ASP A 59 -25.34 0.84 4.36
N ILE A 60 -24.17 0.43 4.87
CA ILE A 60 -23.82 -0.99 5.04
C ILE A 60 -24.00 -1.51 6.48
N LYS A 61 -24.43 -0.67 7.42
CA LYS A 61 -24.51 -1.02 8.85
C LYS A 61 -25.39 -2.24 9.12
N SER A 62 -26.55 -2.34 8.49
CA SER A 62 -27.47 -3.46 8.66
C SER A 62 -26.86 -4.80 8.18
N VAL A 63 -26.07 -4.74 7.12
CA VAL A 63 -25.31 -5.91 6.62
C VAL A 63 -24.20 -6.28 7.59
N ALA A 64 -23.47 -5.28 8.11
CA ALA A 64 -22.43 -5.48 9.11
C ALA A 64 -22.98 -6.11 10.39
N ASP A 65 -24.15 -5.66 10.86
CA ASP A 65 -24.83 -6.25 12.03
C ASP A 65 -25.20 -7.72 11.83
N THR A 66 -25.69 -8.07 10.65
CA THR A 66 -26.10 -9.43 10.33
C THR A 66 -24.91 -10.36 10.12
N ALA A 67 -23.93 -9.90 9.31
CA ALA A 67 -22.78 -10.71 8.90
C ALA A 67 -21.60 -10.63 9.87
N LYS A 68 -21.67 -9.72 10.86
CA LYS A 68 -20.67 -9.56 11.93
C LYS A 68 -19.28 -9.24 11.38
N PHE A 69 -19.15 -8.05 10.76
CA PHE A 69 -17.86 -7.50 10.31
C PHE A 69 -17.71 -6.03 10.70
N VAL A 70 -16.49 -5.59 10.90
CA VAL A 70 -16.17 -4.18 11.18
C VAL A 70 -16.13 -3.39 9.88
N THR A 71 -16.64 -2.15 9.90
CA THR A 71 -16.47 -1.21 8.78
C THR A 71 -15.72 0.03 9.22
N VAL A 72 -14.74 0.44 8.41
CA VAL A 72 -13.94 1.65 8.63
C VAL A 72 -14.06 2.57 7.43
N PHE A 73 -14.25 3.85 7.71
CA PHE A 73 -14.34 4.93 6.72
C PHE A 73 -13.24 5.94 7.04
N PRO A 74 -12.07 5.82 6.37
CA PRO A 74 -10.95 6.72 6.62
C PRO A 74 -11.22 8.11 6.06
N GLU A 75 -10.58 9.13 6.68
CA GLU A 75 -10.61 10.52 6.23
C GLU A 75 -9.36 10.83 5.41
N GLY A 76 -9.57 11.24 4.16
CA GLY A 76 -8.48 11.67 3.28
C GLY A 76 -7.95 13.06 3.67
N ILE A 77 -6.63 13.26 3.61
CA ILE A 77 -6.02 14.59 3.86
C ILE A 77 -6.58 15.59 2.85
N SER A 78 -7.06 16.72 3.36
CA SER A 78 -7.74 17.75 2.55
C SER A 78 -8.88 17.18 1.70
N LYS A 79 -9.59 16.18 2.23
CA LYS A 79 -10.71 15.48 1.55
C LYS A 79 -10.32 14.87 0.21
N SER A 80 -9.11 14.33 0.12
CA SER A 80 -8.49 13.82 -1.09
C SER A 80 -7.62 12.60 -0.78
N TRP A 81 -7.26 11.81 -1.80
CA TRP A 81 -6.45 10.60 -1.68
C TRP A 81 -5.17 10.72 -2.49
N ASP A 82 -4.09 10.17 -1.96
CA ASP A 82 -2.85 9.95 -2.70
C ASP A 82 -3.02 8.72 -3.61
N ILE A 83 -3.26 8.98 -4.89
CA ILE A 83 -3.52 7.93 -5.90
C ILE A 83 -2.25 7.51 -6.66
N THR A 84 -1.09 7.97 -6.25
CA THR A 84 0.20 7.68 -6.92
C THR A 84 1.31 7.27 -5.96
N GLY A 85 1.30 7.79 -4.72
CA GLY A 85 2.31 7.52 -3.69
C GLY A 85 1.86 6.51 -2.64
N ASN A 86 2.54 6.51 -1.50
CA ASN A 86 2.31 5.55 -0.42
C ASN A 86 1.65 6.16 0.83
N ARG A 87 1.44 7.49 0.86
CA ARG A 87 0.89 8.18 2.03
C ARG A 87 -0.40 7.52 2.55
N ASP A 88 -1.38 7.35 1.68
CA ASP A 88 -2.65 6.78 2.07
C ASP A 88 -2.65 5.24 2.05
N ILE A 89 -1.73 4.61 1.32
CA ILE A 89 -1.45 3.17 1.44
C ILE A 89 -1.01 2.85 2.87
N ASN A 90 -0.06 3.60 3.42
CA ASN A 90 0.41 3.43 4.80
C ASN A 90 -0.72 3.66 5.82
N PHE A 91 -1.63 4.59 5.54
CA PHE A 91 -2.80 4.79 6.40
C PHE A 91 -3.75 3.59 6.40
N ILE A 92 -4.03 2.99 5.24
CA ILE A 92 -4.84 1.78 5.15
C ILE A 92 -4.18 0.62 5.91
N LEU A 93 -2.87 0.43 5.75
CA LEU A 93 -2.12 -0.62 6.45
C LEU A 93 -2.18 -0.41 7.97
N ALA A 94 -1.99 0.81 8.44
CA ALA A 94 -2.08 1.14 9.87
C ALA A 94 -3.51 0.92 10.43
N ILE A 95 -4.55 1.23 9.67
CA ILE A 95 -5.95 0.90 10.03
C ILE A 95 -6.12 -0.62 10.17
N ILE A 96 -5.60 -1.41 9.22
CA ILE A 96 -5.71 -2.87 9.29
C ILE A 96 -5.07 -3.40 10.56
N ASP A 97 -3.84 -2.94 10.88
CA ASP A 97 -3.12 -3.38 12.07
C ASP A 97 -3.86 -2.99 13.36
N GLU A 98 -4.35 -1.76 13.45
CA GLU A 98 -5.14 -1.30 14.59
C GLU A 98 -6.44 -2.08 14.77
N MET A 99 -7.15 -2.38 13.68
CA MET A 99 -8.39 -3.17 13.74
C MET A 99 -8.12 -4.61 14.16
N VAL A 100 -7.02 -5.21 13.72
CA VAL A 100 -6.61 -6.55 14.18
C VAL A 100 -6.33 -6.54 15.68
N GLU A 101 -5.62 -5.54 16.17
CA GLU A 101 -5.27 -5.42 17.61
C GLU A 101 -6.53 -5.16 18.46
N LYS A 102 -7.35 -4.19 18.06
CA LYS A 102 -8.52 -3.77 18.88
C LYS A 102 -9.72 -4.73 18.80
N TYR A 103 -9.94 -5.37 17.65
CA TYR A 103 -11.18 -6.12 17.37
C TYR A 103 -10.95 -7.56 16.91
N ASP A 104 -9.71 -8.07 16.98
CA ASP A 104 -9.34 -9.42 16.54
C ASP A 104 -9.83 -9.73 15.12
N ILE A 105 -9.54 -8.81 14.18
CA ILE A 105 -9.91 -8.98 12.78
C ILE A 105 -9.09 -10.11 12.14
N ASP A 106 -9.74 -10.87 11.26
CA ASP A 106 -9.10 -11.84 10.41
C ASP A 106 -8.33 -11.12 9.27
N ARG A 107 -6.99 -11.13 9.34
CA ARG A 107 -6.13 -10.50 8.32
C ARG A 107 -6.35 -11.07 6.92
N GLY A 108 -6.79 -12.31 6.82
CA GLY A 108 -7.12 -12.94 5.53
C GLY A 108 -8.44 -12.46 4.93
N ARG A 109 -9.26 -11.71 5.68
CA ARG A 109 -10.58 -11.23 5.23
C ARG A 109 -10.73 -9.72 5.39
N VAL A 110 -9.81 -8.99 4.78
CA VAL A 110 -9.84 -7.53 4.68
C VAL A 110 -10.24 -7.14 3.26
N TYR A 111 -11.14 -6.20 3.13
CA TYR A 111 -11.68 -5.74 1.85
C TYR A 111 -11.56 -4.22 1.74
N LEU A 112 -11.27 -3.73 0.53
CA LEU A 112 -11.12 -2.30 0.26
C LEU A 112 -12.10 -1.85 -0.81
N SER A 113 -12.86 -0.81 -0.49
CA SER A 113 -13.82 -0.15 -1.38
C SER A 113 -13.55 1.35 -1.40
N GLY A 114 -14.09 2.04 -2.40
CA GLY A 114 -14.06 3.50 -2.43
C GLY A 114 -14.88 4.07 -3.57
N PHE A 115 -15.43 5.27 -3.33
CA PHE A 115 -16.25 6.00 -4.29
C PHE A 115 -15.43 7.07 -5.01
N SER A 116 -15.64 7.25 -6.33
CA SER A 116 -15.03 8.31 -7.12
C SER A 116 -13.49 8.31 -6.99
N MET A 117 -12.87 9.36 -6.44
CA MET A 117 -11.44 9.38 -6.14
C MET A 117 -11.03 8.27 -5.16
N GLY A 118 -11.89 7.87 -4.21
CA GLY A 118 -11.69 6.68 -3.38
C GLY A 118 -11.67 5.39 -4.21
N GLY A 119 -12.44 5.32 -5.32
CA GLY A 119 -12.37 4.24 -6.30
C GLY A 119 -11.05 4.25 -7.09
N MET A 120 -10.54 5.43 -7.47
CA MET A 120 -9.21 5.57 -8.08
C MET A 120 -8.12 5.09 -7.13
N PHE A 121 -8.21 5.45 -5.85
CA PHE A 121 -7.31 4.97 -4.80
C PHE A 121 -7.42 3.45 -4.61
N THR A 122 -8.62 2.88 -4.70
CA THR A 122 -8.83 1.42 -4.65
C THR A 122 -8.04 0.72 -5.76
N TYR A 123 -8.05 1.25 -6.99
CA TYR A 123 -7.21 0.73 -8.10
C TYR A 123 -5.71 0.91 -7.85
N HIS A 124 -5.30 2.03 -7.24
CA HIS A 124 -3.90 2.24 -6.85
C HIS A 124 -3.46 1.19 -5.83
N ALA A 125 -4.29 0.94 -4.80
CA ALA A 125 -4.04 -0.05 -3.77
C ALA A 125 -3.93 -1.49 -4.29
N MET A 126 -4.63 -1.84 -5.38
CA MET A 126 -4.51 -3.16 -6.02
C MET A 126 -3.05 -3.48 -6.42
N ASN A 127 -2.28 -2.47 -6.83
CA ASN A 127 -0.88 -2.65 -7.23
C ASN A 127 0.10 -2.56 -6.05
N LYS A 128 -0.34 -2.12 -4.88
CA LYS A 128 0.53 -1.84 -3.74
C LYS A 128 0.38 -2.82 -2.57
N ILE A 129 -0.86 -3.22 -2.27
CA ILE A 129 -1.20 -3.98 -1.06
C ILE A 129 -2.18 -5.14 -1.34
N ALA A 130 -2.11 -5.75 -2.52
CA ALA A 130 -2.96 -6.89 -2.85
C ALA A 130 -2.73 -8.11 -1.94
N ASP A 131 -1.58 -8.22 -1.33
CA ASP A 131 -1.24 -9.24 -0.33
C ASP A 131 -1.92 -9.03 1.04
N ARG A 132 -2.51 -7.85 1.26
CA ARG A 132 -3.22 -7.46 2.49
C ARG A 132 -4.73 -7.37 2.33
N ILE A 133 -5.22 -7.33 1.10
CA ILE A 133 -6.63 -7.10 0.78
C ILE A 133 -7.16 -8.28 -0.01
N ALA A 134 -8.16 -8.97 0.51
CA ALA A 134 -8.71 -10.19 -0.10
C ALA A 134 -9.54 -9.90 -1.37
N ALA A 135 -10.28 -8.79 -1.41
CA ALA A 135 -11.06 -8.35 -2.57
C ALA A 135 -11.21 -6.83 -2.60
N PHE A 136 -11.39 -6.29 -3.79
CA PHE A 136 -11.49 -4.86 -4.04
C PHE A 136 -12.82 -4.48 -4.68
N ALA A 137 -13.38 -3.34 -4.27
CA ALA A 137 -14.71 -2.89 -4.69
C ALA A 137 -14.73 -1.39 -5.05
N PRO A 138 -14.12 -0.96 -6.17
CA PRO A 138 -14.22 0.42 -6.64
C PRO A 138 -15.64 0.77 -7.09
N ILE A 139 -16.09 1.99 -6.74
CA ILE A 139 -17.42 2.52 -7.07
C ILE A 139 -17.23 3.81 -7.87
N SER A 140 -17.76 3.88 -9.08
CA SER A 140 -17.74 5.07 -9.95
C SER A 140 -16.38 5.78 -10.00
N GLY A 141 -15.28 4.99 -10.03
CA GLY A 141 -13.91 5.51 -10.01
C GLY A 141 -12.93 4.52 -10.63
N TYR A 142 -12.09 5.01 -11.55
CA TYR A 142 -10.96 4.28 -12.16
C TYR A 142 -9.82 5.27 -12.43
N PRO A 143 -8.54 4.84 -12.58
CA PRO A 143 -7.43 5.74 -12.79
C PRO A 143 -7.58 6.61 -14.03
N MET A 144 -7.35 7.94 -13.93
CA MET A 144 -7.51 8.89 -15.03
C MET A 144 -6.62 8.58 -16.23
N GLY A 145 -5.43 8.03 -16.01
CA GLY A 145 -4.50 7.56 -17.04
C GLY A 145 -4.81 6.16 -17.59
N GLY A 146 -5.84 5.50 -17.07
CA GLY A 146 -6.14 4.09 -17.32
C GLY A 146 -5.53 3.16 -16.28
N ALA A 147 -6.19 2.02 -16.04
CA ALA A 147 -5.70 1.00 -15.13
C ALA A 147 -4.44 0.32 -15.67
N THR A 148 -3.56 -0.05 -14.74
CA THR A 148 -2.41 -0.91 -14.98
C THR A 148 -2.41 -2.02 -13.95
N ALA A 149 -1.91 -3.19 -14.29
CA ALA A 149 -1.69 -4.28 -13.36
C ALA A 149 -0.20 -4.63 -13.35
N SER A 150 0.41 -4.52 -12.18
CA SER A 150 1.80 -4.93 -12.00
C SER A 150 1.94 -6.44 -12.20
N PRO A 151 2.95 -6.91 -12.92
CA PRO A 151 3.06 -8.35 -13.25
C PRO A 151 3.23 -9.26 -12.04
N ASN A 152 3.74 -8.71 -10.92
CA ASN A 152 4.01 -9.46 -9.69
C ASN A 152 2.82 -9.47 -8.72
N VAL A 153 1.74 -8.78 -9.03
CA VAL A 153 0.53 -8.79 -8.20
C VAL A 153 -0.22 -10.11 -8.43
N ARG A 154 -0.72 -10.73 -7.36
CA ARG A 154 -1.56 -11.92 -7.46
C ARG A 154 -2.83 -11.66 -8.26
N PRO A 155 -3.56 -12.68 -8.72
CA PRO A 155 -4.93 -12.50 -9.21
C PRO A 155 -5.82 -11.86 -8.15
N ILE A 156 -6.62 -10.85 -8.53
CA ILE A 156 -7.42 -10.02 -7.61
C ILE A 156 -8.91 -10.15 -7.90
N PRO A 157 -9.73 -10.53 -6.92
CA PRO A 157 -11.19 -10.42 -7.03
C PRO A 157 -11.63 -8.95 -7.06
N ILE A 158 -12.41 -8.55 -8.06
CA ILE A 158 -12.86 -7.17 -8.24
C ILE A 158 -14.36 -7.12 -8.50
N ILE A 159 -15.08 -6.27 -7.74
CA ILE A 159 -16.43 -5.82 -8.09
C ILE A 159 -16.43 -4.33 -8.33
N HIS A 160 -16.67 -3.90 -9.56
CA HIS A 160 -16.77 -2.51 -9.96
C HIS A 160 -18.25 -2.13 -10.15
N THR A 161 -18.70 -1.08 -9.48
CA THR A 161 -20.06 -0.57 -9.63
C THR A 161 -20.03 0.78 -10.33
N HIS A 162 -20.85 0.96 -11.39
CA HIS A 162 -20.84 2.21 -12.16
C HIS A 162 -22.18 2.53 -12.81
N GLY A 163 -22.55 3.81 -12.79
CA GLY A 163 -23.73 4.34 -13.48
C GLY A 163 -23.46 4.64 -14.95
N THR A 164 -24.38 4.25 -15.86
CA THR A 164 -24.17 4.46 -17.30
C THR A 164 -24.29 5.92 -17.74
N SER A 165 -24.89 6.78 -16.90
CA SER A 165 -25.01 8.22 -17.12
C SER A 165 -24.05 9.03 -16.26
N ASP A 166 -22.97 8.40 -15.78
CA ASP A 166 -21.90 9.08 -15.02
C ASP A 166 -21.14 10.04 -15.97
N ASP A 167 -21.28 11.34 -15.70
CA ASP A 167 -20.69 12.45 -16.46
C ASP A 167 -19.42 13.01 -15.81
N VAL A 168 -19.07 12.55 -14.62
CA VAL A 168 -17.85 12.94 -13.87
C VAL A 168 -16.72 11.96 -14.13
N VAL A 169 -16.99 10.67 -13.94
CA VAL A 169 -16.07 9.58 -14.29
C VAL A 169 -16.79 8.71 -15.34
N THR A 170 -16.52 8.98 -16.61
CA THR A 170 -17.31 8.52 -17.75
C THR A 170 -17.42 7.00 -17.83
N PHE A 171 -18.64 6.46 -17.89
CA PHE A 171 -18.88 5.01 -18.00
C PHE A 171 -18.20 4.38 -19.23
N ALA A 172 -18.06 5.12 -20.33
CA ALA A 172 -17.46 4.64 -21.58
C ALA A 172 -16.07 4.01 -21.43
N ASN A 173 -15.30 4.40 -20.40
CA ASN A 173 -13.96 3.88 -20.17
C ASN A 173 -13.92 2.73 -19.14
N VAL A 174 -15.02 2.36 -18.51
CA VAL A 174 -15.05 1.32 -17.47
C VAL A 174 -14.53 -0.01 -18.02
N GLN A 175 -15.07 -0.46 -19.15
CA GLN A 175 -14.66 -1.73 -19.75
C GLN A 175 -13.16 -1.78 -20.09
N LYS A 176 -12.60 -0.68 -20.59
CA LYS A 176 -11.16 -0.59 -20.91
C LYS A 176 -10.31 -0.81 -19.65
N ASN A 177 -10.71 -0.23 -18.52
CA ASN A 177 -9.99 -0.38 -17.25
C ASN A 177 -10.16 -1.80 -16.68
N LEU A 178 -11.34 -2.38 -16.76
CA LEU A 178 -11.59 -3.75 -16.32
C LEU A 178 -10.85 -4.79 -17.17
N ASN A 179 -10.71 -4.58 -18.47
CA ASN A 179 -10.00 -5.50 -19.38
C ASN A 179 -8.54 -5.73 -18.95
N VAL A 180 -7.88 -4.74 -18.33
CA VAL A 180 -6.53 -4.89 -17.78
C VAL A 180 -6.52 -5.98 -16.70
N TRP A 181 -7.46 -5.94 -15.78
CA TRP A 181 -7.58 -6.88 -14.68
C TRP A 181 -8.17 -8.22 -15.08
N ILE A 182 -9.11 -8.23 -16.04
CA ILE A 182 -9.64 -9.47 -16.66
C ILE A 182 -8.48 -10.27 -17.25
N LYS A 183 -7.62 -9.60 -18.03
CA LYS A 183 -6.43 -10.21 -18.62
C LYS A 183 -5.40 -10.63 -17.56
N HIS A 184 -5.10 -9.75 -16.59
CA HIS A 184 -4.15 -10.04 -15.52
C HIS A 184 -4.57 -11.26 -14.71
N ASN A 185 -5.85 -11.36 -14.38
CA ASN A 185 -6.43 -12.46 -13.61
C ASN A 185 -6.58 -13.76 -14.41
N GLY A 186 -6.34 -13.75 -15.72
CA GLY A 186 -6.58 -14.91 -16.58
C GLY A 186 -8.06 -15.27 -16.69
N CYS A 187 -8.96 -14.30 -16.51
CA CYS A 187 -10.38 -14.52 -16.68
C CYS A 187 -10.77 -14.69 -18.16
N PRO A 188 -11.89 -15.37 -18.46
CA PRO A 188 -12.46 -15.44 -19.81
C PRO A 188 -12.68 -14.03 -20.39
N GLU A 189 -12.47 -13.84 -21.70
CA GLU A 189 -12.69 -12.55 -22.36
C GLU A 189 -14.18 -12.17 -22.43
N THR A 190 -15.07 -13.16 -22.45
CA THR A 190 -16.50 -12.97 -22.50
C THR A 190 -17.13 -13.09 -21.13
N ALA A 191 -17.93 -12.10 -20.75
CA ALA A 191 -18.66 -12.12 -19.49
C ALA A 191 -19.90 -13.00 -19.56
N GLU A 192 -20.24 -13.63 -18.45
CA GLU A 192 -21.61 -14.04 -18.18
C GLU A 192 -22.42 -12.79 -17.80
N VAL A 193 -23.54 -12.56 -18.53
CA VAL A 193 -24.35 -11.34 -18.39
C VAL A 193 -25.73 -11.66 -17.83
N THR A 194 -26.04 -11.11 -16.67
CA THR A 194 -27.38 -11.20 -16.06
C THR A 194 -28.07 -9.84 -16.10
N LYS A 195 -29.00 -9.67 -17.04
CA LYS A 195 -29.86 -8.48 -17.09
C LYS A 195 -30.97 -8.57 -16.03
N ARG A 196 -31.44 -7.41 -15.56
CA ARG A 196 -32.44 -7.32 -14.48
C ARG A 196 -31.99 -8.10 -13.23
N TYR A 197 -30.72 -7.95 -12.90
CA TYR A 197 -30.13 -8.67 -11.78
C TYR A 197 -30.95 -8.44 -10.51
N ARG A 198 -31.29 -9.53 -9.81
CA ARG A 198 -32.18 -9.54 -8.64
C ARG A 198 -33.53 -8.83 -8.87
N ASN A 199 -34.09 -8.97 -10.05
CA ASN A 199 -35.32 -8.31 -10.52
C ASN A 199 -35.24 -6.77 -10.61
N ALA A 200 -34.08 -6.14 -10.42
CA ALA A 200 -33.91 -4.72 -10.60
C ALA A 200 -33.76 -4.38 -12.09
N ALA A 201 -34.76 -3.73 -12.67
CA ALA A 201 -34.87 -3.50 -14.11
C ALA A 201 -33.70 -2.72 -14.73
N HIS A 202 -33.03 -1.91 -13.91
CA HIS A 202 -31.92 -1.01 -14.31
C HIS A 202 -30.53 -1.56 -13.97
N ILE A 203 -30.41 -2.80 -13.45
CA ILE A 203 -29.13 -3.40 -13.11
C ILE A 203 -28.80 -4.55 -14.06
N THR A 204 -27.62 -4.45 -14.67
CA THR A 204 -27.00 -5.55 -15.39
C THR A 204 -25.70 -5.95 -14.69
N ARG A 205 -25.58 -7.23 -14.37
CA ARG A 205 -24.37 -7.79 -13.78
C ARG A 205 -23.58 -8.53 -14.85
N HIS A 206 -22.31 -8.16 -15.02
CA HIS A 206 -21.35 -8.84 -15.89
C HIS A 206 -20.32 -9.55 -15.02
N VAL A 207 -20.01 -10.81 -15.31
CA VAL A 207 -19.03 -11.61 -14.58
C VAL A 207 -18.02 -12.20 -15.55
N TRP A 208 -16.76 -11.87 -15.35
CA TRP A 208 -15.62 -12.51 -16.00
C TRP A 208 -14.94 -13.41 -14.99
N GLY A 209 -15.07 -14.70 -15.15
CA GLY A 209 -14.49 -15.69 -14.25
C GLY A 209 -15.06 -17.09 -14.44
N PRO A 210 -14.52 -18.10 -13.74
CA PRO A 210 -13.34 -17.94 -12.86
C PRO A 210 -12.05 -17.68 -13.67
N GLY A 211 -11.16 -16.88 -13.09
CA GLY A 211 -9.78 -16.70 -13.53
C GLY A 211 -8.80 -17.58 -12.73
N ASN A 212 -7.52 -17.21 -12.76
CA ASN A 212 -6.51 -17.82 -11.89
C ASN A 212 -6.91 -17.64 -10.41
N ASP A 213 -6.62 -18.63 -9.57
CA ASP A 213 -7.00 -18.67 -8.14
C ASP A 213 -8.52 -18.48 -7.89
N ASP A 214 -9.36 -18.89 -8.86
CA ASP A 214 -10.82 -18.82 -8.82
C ASP A 214 -11.39 -17.39 -8.59
N VAL A 215 -10.61 -16.35 -8.97
CA VAL A 215 -11.08 -14.97 -8.86
C VAL A 215 -12.05 -14.59 -9.98
N GLU A 216 -12.87 -13.60 -9.69
CA GLU A 216 -13.79 -13.00 -10.67
C GLU A 216 -13.54 -11.49 -10.77
N VAL A 217 -13.78 -10.95 -11.97
CA VAL A 217 -13.98 -9.52 -12.18
C VAL A 217 -15.47 -9.32 -12.47
N VAL A 218 -16.13 -8.47 -11.70
CA VAL A 218 -17.56 -8.20 -11.82
C VAL A 218 -17.78 -6.73 -12.11
N LEU A 219 -18.67 -6.42 -13.07
CA LEU A 219 -19.23 -5.10 -13.29
C LEU A 219 -20.71 -5.10 -12.93
N MET A 220 -21.06 -4.23 -11.98
CA MET A 220 -22.46 -3.87 -11.71
C MET A 220 -22.76 -2.60 -12.52
N GLU A 221 -23.35 -2.77 -13.67
CA GLU A 221 -23.79 -1.70 -14.56
C GLU A 221 -25.16 -1.20 -14.12
N MET A 222 -25.25 0.09 -13.77
CA MET A 222 -26.48 0.72 -13.30
C MET A 222 -27.02 1.70 -14.34
N ALA A 223 -28.01 1.25 -15.10
CA ALA A 223 -28.59 2.03 -16.18
C ALA A 223 -29.21 3.35 -15.70
N ASN A 224 -28.91 4.43 -16.41
CA ASN A 224 -29.41 5.79 -16.16
C ASN A 224 -29.00 6.38 -14.78
N LYS A 225 -28.01 5.82 -14.11
CA LYS A 225 -27.44 6.41 -12.89
C LYS A 225 -26.26 7.31 -13.24
N GLY A 226 -26.20 8.47 -12.57
CA GLY A 226 -25.10 9.39 -12.64
C GLY A 226 -23.98 9.02 -11.67
N HIS A 227 -23.18 10.00 -11.25
CA HIS A 227 -22.04 9.85 -10.37
C HIS A 227 -22.44 9.68 -8.90
N TRP A 228 -23.02 8.54 -8.53
CA TRP A 228 -23.54 8.25 -7.20
C TRP A 228 -23.35 6.80 -6.77
N ILE A 229 -23.33 6.56 -5.45
CA ILE A 229 -23.53 5.24 -4.87
C ILE A 229 -25.02 4.91 -4.96
N SER A 230 -25.36 3.81 -5.62
CA SER A 230 -26.74 3.41 -5.82
C SER A 230 -27.23 2.54 -4.67
N ASN A 231 -28.34 2.97 -4.05
CA ASN A 231 -29.03 2.24 -3.00
C ASN A 231 -30.52 2.06 -3.35
N ASP A 232 -30.79 1.68 -4.60
CA ASP A 232 -32.15 1.49 -5.10
C ASP A 232 -32.80 0.23 -4.55
N ASN A 233 -34.14 0.20 -4.61
CA ASN A 233 -34.90 -0.98 -4.22
C ASN A 233 -34.48 -2.22 -5.00
N GLY A 234 -34.12 -3.26 -4.27
CA GLY A 234 -33.71 -4.56 -4.79
C GLY A 234 -32.20 -4.76 -4.94
N VAL A 235 -31.41 -3.69 -5.14
CA VAL A 235 -29.94 -3.77 -5.24
C VAL A 235 -29.31 -2.55 -4.57
N LYS A 236 -28.69 -2.75 -3.41
CA LYS A 236 -27.85 -1.76 -2.73
C LYS A 236 -26.40 -2.05 -2.99
N THR A 237 -25.61 -1.03 -3.29
CA THR A 237 -24.17 -1.16 -3.57
C THR A 237 -23.42 -1.82 -2.41
N GLY A 238 -23.70 -1.41 -1.17
CA GLY A 238 -23.07 -2.00 0.02
C GLY A 238 -23.34 -3.51 0.16
N ASP A 239 -24.58 -3.94 -0.08
CA ASP A 239 -24.99 -5.35 -0.01
C ASP A 239 -24.25 -6.19 -1.06
N GLU A 240 -24.13 -5.68 -2.28
CA GLU A 240 -23.47 -6.40 -3.38
C GLU A 240 -21.95 -6.45 -3.17
N ILE A 241 -21.34 -5.38 -2.65
CA ILE A 241 -19.93 -5.39 -2.23
C ILE A 241 -19.70 -6.48 -1.20
N TRP A 242 -20.50 -6.54 -0.14
CA TRP A 242 -20.35 -7.57 0.88
C TRP A 242 -20.57 -8.97 0.31
N ARG A 243 -21.64 -9.18 -0.46
CA ARG A 243 -21.97 -10.45 -1.12
C ARG A 243 -20.85 -10.96 -1.99
N PHE A 244 -20.17 -10.07 -2.68
CA PHE A 244 -19.01 -10.41 -3.50
C PHE A 244 -17.76 -10.65 -2.64
N CYS A 245 -17.35 -9.66 -1.86
CA CYS A 245 -16.08 -9.67 -1.13
C CYS A 245 -16.01 -10.81 -0.10
N SER A 246 -17.10 -11.09 0.61
CA SER A 246 -17.14 -12.12 1.66
C SER A 246 -16.86 -13.55 1.18
N ARG A 247 -16.86 -13.79 -0.13
CA ARG A 247 -16.49 -15.08 -0.74
C ARG A 247 -14.98 -15.30 -0.79
N TYR A 248 -14.17 -14.26 -0.58
CA TYR A 248 -12.73 -14.31 -0.78
C TYR A 248 -11.99 -14.15 0.55
N SER A 249 -10.91 -14.92 0.65
CA SER A 249 -9.92 -14.79 1.71
C SER A 249 -8.52 -15.02 1.12
N ILE A 250 -7.53 -14.45 1.78
CA ILE A 250 -6.12 -14.67 1.44
C ILE A 250 -5.38 -15.15 2.68
N GLU A 251 -4.28 -15.83 2.49
CA GLU A 251 -3.30 -16.02 3.56
C GLU A 251 -2.57 -14.69 3.72
N ALA A 252 -2.99 -13.88 4.68
CA ALA A 252 -2.44 -12.55 4.88
C ALA A 252 -1.02 -12.64 5.41
N ALA A 253 -0.11 -11.85 4.85
CA ALA A 253 1.16 -11.58 5.47
C ALA A 253 0.95 -11.02 6.89
N GLY A 254 1.86 -11.30 7.81
CA GLY A 254 1.82 -10.71 9.17
C GLY A 254 1.86 -9.18 9.15
N PRO A 255 1.95 -8.52 10.31
CA PRO A 255 2.21 -7.08 10.39
C PRO A 255 3.39 -6.72 9.49
N VAL A 256 3.33 -5.54 8.88
CA VAL A 256 4.50 -5.05 8.13
C VAL A 256 5.64 -4.92 9.14
N GLU A 257 6.63 -5.80 9.03
CA GLU A 257 7.85 -5.63 9.79
C GLU A 257 8.58 -4.40 9.25
N LYS A 258 8.90 -3.49 10.16
CA LYS A 258 9.59 -2.26 9.80
C LYS A 258 11.06 -2.54 9.60
N PRO A 259 11.68 -1.95 8.57
CA PRO A 259 13.12 -1.97 8.48
C PRO A 259 13.69 -1.33 9.76
N GLN A 260 14.59 -2.01 10.43
CA GLN A 260 15.33 -1.46 11.55
C GLN A 260 16.74 -1.09 11.08
N ILE A 261 17.25 0.03 11.56
CA ILE A 261 18.66 0.35 11.37
C ILE A 261 19.46 -0.62 12.25
N LEU A 262 20.40 -1.35 11.64
CA LEU A 262 21.38 -2.16 12.36
C LEU A 262 22.66 -1.35 12.53
N PRO A 263 22.94 -0.83 13.74
CA PRO A 263 24.14 -0.02 14.00
C PRO A 263 25.44 -0.79 13.76
N ASP A 264 25.40 -2.11 13.79
CA ASP A 264 26.56 -2.97 13.67
C ASP A 264 26.99 -3.28 12.24
N GLU A 265 26.12 -3.04 11.24
CA GLU A 265 26.43 -3.18 9.82
C GLU A 265 26.83 -1.83 9.21
N ARG A 266 28.03 -1.36 9.58
CA ARG A 266 28.60 -0.09 9.11
C ARG A 266 29.52 -0.32 7.94
N PHE A 267 29.51 0.61 6.99
CA PHE A 267 30.54 0.63 5.98
C PHE A 267 31.84 1.23 6.54
N ALA A 268 32.95 0.57 6.24
CA ALA A 268 34.28 1.00 6.69
C ALA A 268 35.01 1.82 5.61
N SER A 269 34.41 2.04 4.45
CA SER A 269 34.95 2.87 3.38
C SER A 269 33.87 3.35 2.44
N LEU A 270 34.18 4.37 1.60
CA LEU A 270 33.29 4.81 0.54
C LEU A 270 33.10 3.73 -0.54
N GLU A 271 34.13 2.96 -0.82
CA GLU A 271 34.08 1.85 -1.79
C GLU A 271 33.04 0.78 -1.35
N GLU A 272 32.94 0.50 -0.07
CA GLU A 272 31.91 -0.40 0.46
C GLU A 272 30.49 0.16 0.34
N ALA A 273 30.35 1.47 0.47
CA ALA A 273 29.06 2.16 0.41
C ALA A 273 28.57 2.41 -1.04
N GLU A 274 29.49 2.45 -2.01
CA GLU A 274 29.17 2.78 -3.38
C GLU A 274 28.18 1.77 -3.99
N GLY A 275 27.11 2.28 -4.59
CA GLY A 275 26.04 1.49 -5.20
C GLY A 275 25.11 0.75 -4.20
N LYS A 276 25.36 0.84 -2.90
CA LYS A 276 24.48 0.27 -1.87
C LYS A 276 23.54 1.32 -1.30
N THR A 277 22.43 0.84 -0.77
CA THR A 277 21.44 1.66 -0.07
C THR A 277 21.71 1.62 1.43
N PHE A 278 21.76 2.79 2.08
CA PHE A 278 22.11 2.92 3.49
C PHE A 278 21.38 4.10 4.17
N SER A 279 21.40 4.08 5.49
CA SER A 279 21.04 5.20 6.35
C SER A 279 22.29 5.96 6.79
N ILE A 280 22.15 7.25 7.05
CA ILE A 280 23.20 8.11 7.59
C ILE A 280 22.89 8.33 9.08
N VAL A 281 23.73 7.82 9.96
CA VAL A 281 23.50 7.80 11.41
C VAL A 281 24.56 8.62 12.14
N ASN A 282 24.12 9.54 12.98
CA ASN A 282 24.96 10.15 14.02
C ASN A 282 24.88 9.31 15.29
N GLU A 283 25.84 8.43 15.49
CA GLU A 283 25.84 7.50 16.62
C GLU A 283 26.06 8.19 17.96
N ALA A 284 26.76 9.31 17.98
CA ALA A 284 26.98 10.07 19.22
C ALA A 284 25.67 10.63 19.78
N GLU A 285 24.70 10.91 18.90
CA GLU A 285 23.37 11.40 19.29
C GLU A 285 22.27 10.32 19.20
N GLY A 286 22.59 9.14 18.65
CA GLY A 286 21.61 8.07 18.40
C GLY A 286 20.55 8.43 17.37
N LYS A 287 20.86 9.33 16.43
CA LYS A 287 19.93 9.88 15.44
C LYS A 287 20.31 9.54 14.02
N ALA A 288 19.31 9.38 13.18
CA ALA A 288 19.48 9.17 11.74
C ALA A 288 19.00 10.36 10.92
N LEU A 289 19.69 10.59 9.81
CA LEU A 289 19.22 11.47 8.74
C LEU A 289 18.31 10.67 7.80
N PHE A 290 17.21 11.25 7.39
CA PHE A 290 16.28 10.62 6.43
C PHE A 290 15.53 11.66 5.61
N GLY A 291 15.11 11.29 4.41
CA GLY A 291 14.20 12.09 3.60
C GLY A 291 12.77 11.95 4.08
N SER A 292 11.99 13.04 4.09
CA SER A 292 10.57 13.03 4.38
C SER A 292 9.74 13.42 3.13
N ASP A 293 8.46 13.08 3.13
CA ASP A 293 7.53 13.49 2.06
C ASP A 293 7.40 15.02 1.89
N ALA A 294 7.82 15.77 2.91
CA ALA A 294 7.75 17.23 2.93
C ALA A 294 8.96 17.93 2.29
N GLN A 295 9.80 17.19 1.55
CA GLN A 295 11.03 17.71 0.91
C GLN A 295 12.13 18.17 1.90
N ASN A 296 11.95 17.93 3.18
CA ASN A 296 12.90 18.31 4.22
C ASN A 296 13.71 17.10 4.69
N LEU A 297 14.94 17.37 5.08
CA LEU A 297 15.76 16.39 5.77
C LEU A 297 15.24 16.20 7.19
N GLY A 298 14.87 14.99 7.56
CA GLY A 298 14.53 14.60 8.93
C GLY A 298 15.77 14.22 9.73
N TYR A 299 15.72 14.41 11.04
CA TYR A 299 16.78 14.03 11.97
C TYR A 299 16.18 13.64 13.31
N GLU A 300 15.91 12.35 13.48
CA GLU A 300 15.26 11.79 14.67
C GLU A 300 16.00 10.55 15.17
N ASP A 301 15.61 10.05 16.34
CA ASP A 301 16.13 8.79 16.87
C ASP A 301 16.01 7.71 15.81
N TYR A 302 17.08 6.98 15.52
CA TYR A 302 17.09 6.01 14.42
C TYR A 302 16.06 4.88 14.62
N SER A 303 15.61 4.62 15.86
CA SER A 303 14.51 3.69 16.16
C SER A 303 13.14 4.20 15.70
N THR A 304 12.98 5.52 15.51
CA THR A 304 11.74 6.18 15.08
C THR A 304 11.82 6.76 13.67
N ALA A 305 13.03 7.02 13.15
CA ALA A 305 13.24 7.59 11.81
C ALA A 305 12.63 6.72 10.70
N PHE A 306 12.51 5.42 10.92
CA PHE A 306 12.00 4.42 9.97
C PHE A 306 10.80 3.64 10.53
N ASP A 307 10.13 4.18 11.53
CA ASP A 307 8.91 3.61 12.07
C ASP A 307 7.68 3.93 11.19
N ASP A 308 6.49 3.41 11.53
CA ASP A 308 5.25 3.66 10.76
C ASP A 308 4.88 5.14 10.67
N ASN A 309 5.45 5.97 11.53
CA ASN A 309 5.22 7.40 11.58
C ASN A 309 6.20 8.17 10.68
N ASN A 310 7.33 7.55 10.31
CA ASN A 310 8.36 8.12 9.47
C ASN A 310 8.83 7.07 8.46
N SER A 311 8.19 6.98 7.31
CA SER A 311 8.67 6.17 6.18
C SER A 311 9.92 6.81 5.56
N GLY A 312 10.98 6.96 6.37
CA GLY A 312 12.17 7.70 6.00
C GLY A 312 12.83 7.13 4.75
N TYR A 313 13.16 8.00 3.81
CA TYR A 313 13.95 7.63 2.64
C TYR A 313 15.42 7.43 3.03
N LEU A 314 16.03 6.47 2.35
CA LEU A 314 17.43 6.11 2.47
C LEU A 314 18.27 6.83 1.44
N PHE A 315 19.55 6.52 1.42
CA PHE A 315 20.52 7.13 0.51
C PHE A 315 21.29 6.07 -0.28
N ARG A 316 21.66 6.44 -1.52
CA ARG A 316 22.65 5.73 -2.34
C ARG A 316 23.65 6.74 -2.85
N LEU A 317 24.94 6.40 -2.81
CA LEU A 317 25.98 7.25 -3.38
C LEU A 317 26.04 7.07 -4.90
N GLU A 318 26.08 8.20 -5.58
CA GLU A 318 26.39 8.31 -7.00
C GLU A 318 27.60 9.23 -7.17
N GLN A 319 28.46 8.97 -8.13
CA GLN A 319 29.57 9.86 -8.44
C GLN A 319 29.05 11.12 -9.13
N SER A 320 29.58 12.27 -8.75
CA SER A 320 29.32 13.55 -9.41
C SER A 320 30.32 13.81 -10.52
N ASP A 321 29.97 14.64 -11.50
CA ASP A 321 30.93 15.18 -12.51
C ASP A 321 31.99 16.10 -11.90
N VAL A 322 31.79 16.57 -10.67
CA VAL A 322 32.79 17.32 -9.90
C VAL A 322 33.79 16.35 -9.30
N ALA A 323 35.08 16.54 -9.62
CA ALA A 323 36.17 15.66 -9.21
C ALA A 323 36.18 15.45 -7.68
N GLY A 324 36.06 14.20 -7.25
CA GLY A 324 36.01 13.80 -5.84
C GLY A 324 34.68 14.11 -5.12
N GLY A 325 33.66 14.53 -5.85
CA GLY A 325 32.33 14.81 -5.32
C GLY A 325 31.37 13.65 -5.48
N TYR A 326 30.41 13.55 -4.56
CA TYR A 326 29.37 12.54 -4.53
C TYR A 326 27.99 13.19 -4.44
N LEU A 327 26.99 12.47 -4.96
CA LEU A 327 25.57 12.77 -4.84
C LEU A 327 24.92 11.74 -3.93
N PHE A 328 23.99 12.15 -3.06
CA PHE A 328 23.18 11.27 -2.26
C PHE A 328 21.78 11.14 -2.85
N ARG A 329 21.57 10.11 -3.65
CA ARG A 329 20.28 9.79 -4.26
C ARG A 329 19.31 9.30 -3.18
N LEU A 330 18.08 9.81 -3.18
CA LEU A 330 17.04 9.29 -2.31
C LEU A 330 16.50 7.96 -2.81
N ILE A 331 16.41 7.01 -1.88
CA ILE A 331 15.92 5.66 -2.11
C ILE A 331 14.80 5.39 -1.12
N THR A 332 13.69 4.86 -1.60
CA THR A 332 12.57 4.44 -0.74
C THR A 332 12.94 3.21 0.10
N PRO A 333 12.25 2.94 1.21
CA PRO A 333 12.52 1.73 2.01
C PRO A 333 12.37 0.42 1.23
N ASP A 334 11.57 0.38 0.17
CA ASP A 334 11.43 -0.76 -0.74
C ASP A 334 12.48 -0.75 -1.89
N ASN A 335 13.56 0.00 -1.69
CA ASN A 335 14.73 0.09 -2.57
C ASN A 335 14.45 0.62 -4.00
N GLN A 336 13.45 1.51 -4.14
CA GLN A 336 13.17 2.21 -5.39
C GLN A 336 13.75 3.62 -5.35
N GLU A 337 14.16 4.14 -6.51
CA GLU A 337 14.58 5.52 -6.62
C GLU A 337 13.41 6.48 -6.41
N TYR A 338 13.57 7.42 -5.48
CA TYR A 338 12.53 8.41 -5.20
C TYR A 338 12.67 9.62 -6.11
N ASN A 339 11.58 9.96 -6.79
CA ASN A 339 11.49 11.13 -7.65
C ASN A 339 10.52 12.14 -7.06
N ILE A 340 10.96 13.41 -6.98
CA ILE A 340 10.15 14.55 -6.55
C ILE A 340 9.60 15.25 -7.80
N TRP A 341 8.27 15.29 -7.96
CA TRP A 341 7.60 15.87 -9.14
C TRP A 341 8.17 15.36 -10.49
N GLY A 342 8.51 14.07 -10.53
CA GLY A 342 9.03 13.42 -11.72
C GLY A 342 10.53 13.68 -12.00
N LYS A 343 11.24 14.31 -11.07
CA LYS A 343 12.67 14.54 -11.14
C LYS A 343 13.40 13.78 -10.03
N PRO A 344 14.67 13.36 -10.25
CA PRO A 344 15.46 12.69 -9.24
C PRO A 344 15.60 13.52 -7.96
N GLY A 345 15.36 12.90 -6.78
CA GLY A 345 15.57 13.53 -5.48
C GLY A 345 17.00 13.31 -4.99
N TYR A 346 17.70 14.39 -4.61
CA TYR A 346 19.05 14.36 -4.03
C TYR A 346 19.13 15.20 -2.77
N LEU A 347 20.01 14.82 -1.84
CA LEU A 347 20.35 15.68 -0.71
C LEU A 347 21.07 16.93 -1.22
N ASN A 348 20.48 18.09 -0.97
CA ASN A 348 20.89 19.37 -1.51
C ASN A 348 20.94 20.45 -0.43
N ALA A 349 21.95 21.29 -0.41
CA ALA A 349 22.08 22.48 0.45
C ALA A 349 21.64 23.72 -0.34
N GLN A 350 20.42 24.23 -0.08
CA GLN A 350 19.82 25.36 -0.79
C GLN A 350 19.00 26.27 0.14
N PRO A 351 19.09 27.60 0.04
CA PRO A 351 20.12 28.35 -0.71
C PRO A 351 21.52 28.20 -0.11
N LEU A 352 22.55 28.36 -0.91
CA LEU A 352 23.95 28.14 -0.50
C LEU A 352 24.39 29.03 0.66
N GLU A 353 23.84 30.24 0.77
CA GLU A 353 24.19 31.21 1.81
C GLU A 353 23.81 30.72 3.21
N THR A 354 22.73 29.94 3.32
CA THR A 354 22.26 29.38 4.59
C THR A 354 22.64 27.92 4.77
N GLY A 355 22.95 27.23 3.66
CA GLY A 355 23.24 25.80 3.63
C GLY A 355 22.06 24.93 4.11
N TRP A 356 20.84 25.42 3.99
CA TRP A 356 19.64 24.65 4.35
C TRP A 356 19.55 23.35 3.57
N CYS A 357 19.40 22.23 4.24
CA CYS A 357 19.35 20.93 3.59
C CYS A 357 17.92 20.53 3.25
N CYS A 358 17.70 20.17 2.01
CA CYS A 358 16.43 19.73 1.45
C CYS A 358 16.67 18.70 0.34
N PHE A 359 15.59 18.17 -0.25
CA PHE A 359 15.63 17.21 -1.34
C PHE A 359 15.01 17.78 -2.61
N ILE A 360 15.35 19.04 -2.93
CA ILE A 360 14.74 19.71 -4.06
C ILE A 360 15.29 19.18 -5.37
N LEU A 361 14.40 18.63 -6.19
CA LEU A 361 14.28 18.72 -7.62
C LEU A 361 15.58 18.69 -8.43
N GLY A 362 16.19 17.54 -8.59
CA GLY A 362 17.19 17.38 -9.63
C GLY A 362 18.40 18.33 -9.47
N LEU A 363 19.31 18.27 -10.39
CA LEU A 363 20.55 19.07 -10.37
C LEU A 363 20.35 20.50 -10.88
N THR A 364 19.18 20.82 -11.48
CA THR A 364 18.84 22.16 -11.96
C THR A 364 17.41 22.53 -11.59
N ASN A 365 17.15 23.79 -11.23
CA ASN A 365 15.79 24.29 -11.11
C ASN A 365 15.15 24.55 -12.48
N GLY A 366 13.82 24.70 -12.50
CA GLY A 366 13.07 24.99 -13.73
C GLY A 366 13.43 26.36 -14.39
N ASN A 367 14.20 27.19 -13.70
CA ASN A 367 14.64 28.51 -14.16
C ASN A 367 16.07 28.49 -14.73
N GLY A 368 16.72 27.33 -14.78
CA GLY A 368 18.10 27.20 -15.29
C GLY A 368 19.18 27.55 -14.25
N GLU A 369 18.79 27.76 -12.97
CA GLU A 369 19.77 27.87 -11.88
C GLU A 369 20.37 26.49 -11.59
N ASP A 370 21.69 26.48 -11.41
CA ASP A 370 22.45 25.27 -11.18
C ASP A 370 22.45 24.90 -9.69
N PHE A 371 21.74 23.85 -9.29
CA PHE A 371 21.79 23.27 -7.95
C PHE A 371 22.93 22.27 -7.77
N GLU A 372 23.73 22.03 -8.80
CA GLU A 372 24.73 20.95 -8.78
C GLU A 372 25.69 21.11 -7.61
N ASN A 373 26.20 22.32 -7.39
CA ASN A 373 27.12 22.58 -6.27
C ASN A 373 26.46 22.36 -4.91
N GLY A 374 25.20 22.65 -4.77
CA GLY A 374 24.43 22.40 -3.53
C GLY A 374 24.15 20.92 -3.30
N ALA A 375 24.06 20.13 -4.36
CA ALA A 375 23.83 18.70 -4.30
C ALA A 375 25.12 17.87 -4.17
N VAL A 376 26.29 18.48 -4.43
CA VAL A 376 27.57 17.78 -4.42
C VAL A 376 28.25 17.85 -3.05
N TRP A 377 28.75 16.71 -2.61
CA TRP A 377 29.36 16.53 -1.30
C TRP A 377 30.75 15.88 -1.42
N ASN A 378 31.73 16.46 -0.76
CA ASN A 378 33.01 15.80 -0.48
C ASN A 378 32.83 14.95 0.79
N ILE A 379 33.26 13.70 0.73
CA ILE A 379 33.10 12.74 1.82
C ILE A 379 34.47 12.22 2.21
N ASP A 380 34.86 12.44 3.45
CA ASP A 380 36.08 11.89 4.03
C ASP A 380 35.73 10.84 5.07
N TYR A 381 36.47 9.75 5.09
CA TYR A 381 36.35 8.70 6.10
C TYR A 381 37.51 8.77 7.09
N ALA A 382 37.20 8.75 8.37
CA ALA A 382 38.17 8.63 9.45
C ALA A 382 37.97 7.32 10.22
N ASP A 383 39.02 6.50 10.28
CA ASP A 383 38.96 5.21 10.92
C ASP A 383 38.55 5.33 12.42
N GLY A 384 37.59 4.50 12.80
CA GLY A 384 36.97 4.49 14.13
C GLY A 384 36.07 5.70 14.46
N LYS A 385 35.87 6.65 13.50
CA LYS A 385 34.99 7.81 13.68
C LYS A 385 33.85 7.86 12.69
N GLY A 386 34.04 7.36 11.44
CA GLY A 386 33.04 7.38 10.39
C GLY A 386 33.29 8.45 9.31
N PHE A 387 32.22 8.88 8.65
CA PHE A 387 32.24 9.77 7.49
C PHE A 387 31.90 11.20 7.87
N THR A 388 32.55 12.16 7.24
CA THR A 388 32.19 13.57 7.28
C THR A 388 31.62 14.00 5.94
N LEU A 389 30.62 14.89 5.94
CA LEU A 389 29.96 15.38 4.74
C LEU A 389 30.18 16.88 4.61
N LYS A 390 31.03 17.26 3.68
CA LYS A 390 31.32 18.68 3.36
C LYS A 390 30.65 19.05 2.04
N ASN A 391 29.72 19.98 2.09
CA ASN A 391 29.04 20.44 0.87
C ASN A 391 29.98 21.27 -0.01
N VAL A 392 30.02 21.00 -1.30
CA VAL A 392 30.91 21.68 -2.23
C VAL A 392 30.52 23.15 -2.41
N GLY A 393 29.21 23.44 -2.51
CA GLY A 393 28.72 24.79 -2.75
C GLY A 393 28.88 25.72 -1.56
N THR A 394 28.58 25.26 -0.34
CA THR A 394 28.72 26.06 0.89
C THR A 394 30.16 26.08 1.43
N GLY A 395 30.96 25.07 1.10
CA GLY A 395 32.29 24.86 1.68
C GLY A 395 32.26 24.44 3.17
N LYS A 396 31.08 24.11 3.71
CA LYS A 396 30.83 23.83 5.12
C LYS A 396 30.36 22.37 5.34
N TYR A 397 30.44 21.91 6.61
CA TYR A 397 30.01 20.58 6.97
C TYR A 397 28.54 20.50 7.36
N LEU A 398 27.93 19.37 7.04
CA LEU A 398 26.65 18.96 7.58
C LEU A 398 26.83 18.60 9.05
N LYS A 399 25.98 19.14 9.94
CA LYS A 399 26.05 18.86 11.37
C LYS A 399 24.80 18.16 11.89
N ASN A 400 23.66 18.64 11.48
CA ASN A 400 22.37 18.04 11.85
C ASN A 400 21.40 18.14 10.69
N ALA A 401 20.17 17.74 10.85
CA ALA A 401 19.16 17.69 9.78
C ALA A 401 18.87 19.02 9.08
N SER A 402 19.31 20.17 9.63
CA SER A 402 18.83 21.45 9.15
C SER A 402 19.75 22.13 8.14
N ASN A 403 21.08 22.02 8.25
CA ASN A 403 21.96 22.74 7.36
C ASN A 403 23.39 22.18 7.26
N ALA A 404 24.08 22.53 6.13
CA ALA A 404 25.49 22.36 5.87
C ALA A 404 26.19 23.72 6.03
N ASN A 405 26.27 24.22 7.28
CA ASN A 405 26.74 25.56 7.61
C ASN A 405 27.74 25.59 8.79
N HIS A 406 28.45 24.49 9.03
CA HIS A 406 29.37 24.35 10.17
C HIS A 406 30.82 24.26 9.72
N ASP A 407 31.73 24.92 10.48
CA ASP A 407 33.17 24.90 10.20
C ASP A 407 33.82 23.58 10.67
N GLU A 408 33.27 22.99 11.72
CA GLU A 408 33.78 21.75 12.31
C GLU A 408 32.99 20.53 11.81
N PRO A 409 33.67 19.42 11.50
CA PRO A 409 33.04 18.21 11.01
C PRO A 409 32.18 17.51 12.08
N THR A 410 31.09 16.91 11.65
CA THR A 410 30.36 15.88 12.39
C THR A 410 30.59 14.54 11.71
N TYR A 411 30.77 13.49 12.50
CA TYR A 411 31.01 12.15 11.99
C TYR A 411 29.71 11.34 11.97
N PHE A 412 29.47 10.70 10.85
CA PHE A 412 28.31 9.85 10.62
C PHE A 412 28.74 8.44 10.26
N SER A 413 27.95 7.46 10.65
CA SER A 413 28.07 6.10 10.14
C SER A 413 27.10 5.90 8.98
N PHE A 414 27.54 5.25 7.93
CA PHE A 414 26.67 4.74 6.88
C PHE A 414 26.32 3.29 7.22
N CYS A 415 25.07 3.04 7.53
CA CYS A 415 24.59 1.76 8.03
C CYS A 415 23.59 1.14 7.07
N THR A 416 23.69 -0.18 6.84
CA THR A 416 22.62 -0.92 6.18
C THR A 416 21.39 -0.93 7.07
N LEU A 417 20.20 -0.98 6.45
CA LEU A 417 18.98 -1.34 7.19
C LEU A 417 18.98 -2.86 7.38
N ALA A 418 18.71 -3.31 8.62
CA ALA A 418 18.24 -4.67 8.78
C ALA A 418 16.93 -4.79 8.06
N THR A 419 16.95 -5.43 6.94
CA THR A 419 15.75 -6.10 6.50
C THR A 419 15.51 -7.29 7.41
N THR A 420 14.84 -7.08 8.52
CA THR A 420 14.14 -8.16 9.24
C THR A 420 12.87 -8.58 8.50
N THR A 421 12.56 -8.06 7.41
CA THR A 421 11.95 -8.86 6.39
C THR A 421 13.14 -9.44 5.70
N ALA A 422 13.18 -10.52 5.78
CA ALA A 422 12.47 -11.33 4.79
C ALA A 422 11.29 -10.55 4.14
N ILE A 423 11.52 -9.63 3.22
CA ILE A 423 11.16 -10.09 1.87
C ILE A 423 11.85 -11.44 1.81
N HIS A 424 11.16 -12.41 2.37
CA HIS A 424 11.27 -13.71 1.81
C HIS A 424 11.28 -13.36 0.33
N ASP A 425 12.41 -13.57 -0.36
CA ASP A 425 12.25 -14.16 -1.63
C ASP A 425 11.01 -15.00 -1.44
N ILE A 426 9.88 -14.45 -1.88
CA ILE A 426 8.81 -15.28 -2.34
C ILE A 426 9.51 -15.93 -3.51
N THR A 427 10.42 -16.83 -3.18
CA THR A 427 10.45 -18.08 -3.89
C THR A 427 9.00 -18.42 -3.77
N ILE A 428 8.25 -18.12 -4.83
CA ILE A 428 7.03 -18.81 -5.13
C ILE A 428 7.51 -20.24 -5.14
N THR A 429 7.64 -20.81 -3.95
CA THR A 429 7.40 -22.22 -3.80
C THR A 429 5.97 -22.25 -4.26
N LYS A 430 5.81 -22.50 -5.58
CA LYS A 430 4.55 -22.96 -6.15
C LYS A 430 3.97 -23.77 -5.04
N PRO A 431 2.78 -23.39 -4.48
CA PRO A 431 2.26 -24.15 -3.37
C PRO A 431 2.45 -25.57 -3.79
N HIS A 432 3.19 -26.34 -3.02
CA HIS A 432 3.30 -27.75 -3.26
C HIS A 432 1.88 -28.24 -3.01
N HIS A 433 1.00 -28.06 -4.00
CA HIS A 433 -0.23 -28.80 -4.13
C HIS A 433 0.16 -30.24 -4.46
N SER A 434 0.97 -30.83 -3.57
CA SER A 434 1.12 -32.28 -3.52
C SER A 434 -0.15 -32.94 -2.98
N ALA A 435 -1.16 -32.14 -2.65
CA ALA A 435 -2.43 -32.66 -2.20
C ALA A 435 -3.10 -33.44 -3.33
N LEU A 436 -3.43 -34.67 -3.01
CA LEU A 436 -4.14 -35.59 -3.88
C LEU A 436 -5.61 -35.59 -3.49
N TYR A 437 -6.50 -35.56 -4.48
CA TYR A 437 -7.94 -35.52 -4.27
C TYR A 437 -8.61 -36.69 -4.99
N ASP A 438 -9.67 -37.24 -4.42
CA ASP A 438 -10.55 -38.18 -5.11
C ASP A 438 -11.47 -37.41 -6.10
N LEU A 439 -12.24 -38.15 -6.89
CA LEU A 439 -13.16 -37.57 -7.86
C LEU A 439 -14.32 -36.77 -7.24
N GLN A 440 -14.53 -36.86 -5.93
CA GLN A 440 -15.48 -36.08 -5.15
C GLN A 440 -14.83 -34.83 -4.53
N GLY A 441 -13.57 -34.52 -4.85
CA GLY A 441 -12.87 -33.35 -4.34
C GLY A 441 -12.37 -33.46 -2.89
N ARG A 442 -12.41 -34.66 -2.29
CA ARG A 442 -11.90 -34.88 -0.93
C ARG A 442 -10.40 -35.15 -0.98
N ARG A 443 -9.66 -34.51 -0.09
CA ARG A 443 -8.22 -34.75 0.05
C ARG A 443 -7.96 -36.17 0.54
N VAL A 444 -7.03 -36.89 -0.12
CA VAL A 444 -6.63 -38.25 0.24
C VAL A 444 -5.15 -38.32 0.53
N ASP A 445 -4.79 -39.16 1.51
CA ASP A 445 -3.41 -39.40 1.87
C ASP A 445 -2.79 -40.39 0.87
N GLU A 446 -1.62 -40.02 0.33
CA GLU A 446 -0.89 -40.81 -0.68
C GLU A 446 -0.50 -42.20 -0.17
N SER A 447 -0.32 -42.34 1.15
CA SER A 447 0.01 -43.62 1.80
C SER A 447 -1.17 -44.60 1.90
N THR A 448 -2.40 -44.11 1.82
CA THR A 448 -3.64 -44.91 1.96
C THR A 448 -4.40 -45.10 0.65
N LEU A 449 -3.77 -44.77 -0.48
CA LEU A 449 -4.41 -44.82 -1.79
C LEU A 449 -4.78 -46.28 -2.19
N ARG A 450 -6.03 -46.44 -2.57
CA ARG A 450 -6.54 -47.62 -3.26
C ARG A 450 -6.35 -47.47 -4.78
N PRO A 451 -6.37 -48.55 -5.56
CA PRO A 451 -6.43 -48.43 -7.02
C PRO A 451 -7.60 -47.57 -7.45
N GLY A 452 -7.38 -46.54 -8.28
CA GLY A 452 -8.41 -45.57 -8.64
C GLY A 452 -7.87 -44.36 -9.40
N ILE A 453 -8.77 -43.44 -9.69
CA ILE A 453 -8.47 -42.18 -10.35
C ILE A 453 -8.47 -41.07 -9.29
N TYR A 454 -7.44 -40.23 -9.34
CA TYR A 454 -7.21 -39.12 -8.40
C TYR A 454 -6.80 -37.88 -9.18
N ILE A 455 -6.91 -36.73 -8.57
CA ILE A 455 -6.45 -35.44 -9.10
C ILE A 455 -5.28 -34.94 -8.26
N LYS A 456 -4.11 -34.74 -8.87
CA LYS A 456 -2.92 -34.13 -8.26
C LYS A 456 -2.47 -32.96 -9.12
N ASN A 457 -2.37 -31.76 -8.56
CA ASN A 457 -2.01 -30.54 -9.29
C ASN A 457 -2.90 -30.28 -10.53
N GLY A 458 -4.22 -30.50 -10.38
CA GLY A 458 -5.17 -30.35 -11.50
C GLY A 458 -5.06 -31.40 -12.61
N ARG A 459 -4.19 -32.42 -12.44
CA ARG A 459 -3.99 -33.49 -13.42
C ARG A 459 -4.52 -34.82 -12.91
N LYS A 460 -5.11 -35.57 -13.81
CA LYS A 460 -5.58 -36.94 -13.54
C LYS A 460 -4.39 -37.86 -13.26
N VAL A 461 -4.40 -38.51 -12.11
CA VAL A 461 -3.43 -39.54 -11.73
C VAL A 461 -4.18 -40.86 -11.56
N VAL A 462 -3.67 -41.95 -12.12
CA VAL A 462 -4.25 -43.28 -12.02
C VAL A 462 -3.33 -44.15 -11.18
N LYS A 463 -3.79 -44.65 -10.02
CA LYS A 463 -3.11 -45.69 -9.29
C LYS A 463 -3.59 -47.04 -9.81
N LYS A 464 -2.69 -47.81 -10.42
CA LYS A 464 -2.91 -49.16 -10.85
C LYS A 464 -2.80 -50.14 -9.65
N LYS A 465 -3.42 -51.32 -9.78
CA LYS A 465 -3.27 -52.41 -8.79
C LYS A 465 -1.83 -52.80 -8.56
#